data_c8270cd2a6de4cb1449818a18ba068c6
#
_entry.id   c8270cd2a6de4cb1449818a18ba068c6
#
_cell.length_a   1.000
_cell.length_b   1.000
_cell.length_c   1.000
_cell.angle_alpha   90.00
_cell.angle_beta   90.00
_cell.angle_gamma   90.00
#
_symmetry.space_group_name_H-M   'P 1'
#
loop_
_entity.id
_entity.type
_entity.pdbx_description
1 polymer ?
#
loop_
_entity_poly.entity_id
_entity_poly.type
_entity_poly.pdbx_seq_one_letter_code
_entity_poly.pdbx_strand_id
1 'polypeptide(L)'
;MAITSSVLSAAGRNSNIAGYALSPLHGDHLGSATLTTDINGNRVGDLRYTPHGVTRYEWGSIPTNRRYTGQRWDSVLGLYDYQARYYHPALGRLISADPLMPEPGNPQALNRYAYVTNNPVRYNDPSGYIRQDEAERALQIIRRLHHSYNIIIPVDFGWVPGPSGPGEPEQIRVEGVWELSELETIERAVRDMSAAMGGVETFRQQVGKVYIRRMHYADIPRLFCEYIYPRVAPAALTTWRVVTLYDETFAGPHPEATIVHEIAHVWDWSTWASESLEDFVGDAPRPTAYAQTNAEEHWAETVTSWVYSDYPEFELSLRHRQYLALAVNGQIPIPWWVEPPNQGLAWP
;
A
#
# COMPACT_ATOMS: atom_id res chain seq x y z
N MET A 1 6.77 20.60 -28.65
CA MET A 1 5.95 19.41 -28.72
C MET A 1 6.91 18.21 -28.70
N ALA A 2 7.27 17.75 -27.51
CA ALA A 2 8.28 16.72 -27.33
C ALA A 2 7.58 15.37 -27.18
N ILE A 3 7.75 14.51 -28.18
CA ILE A 3 7.30 13.12 -28.13
C ILE A 3 8.41 12.36 -27.38
N THR A 4 8.16 12.02 -26.14
CA THR A 4 9.06 11.19 -25.35
C THR A 4 8.94 9.74 -25.80
N SER A 5 9.92 9.29 -26.57
CA SER A 5 10.13 7.91 -26.96
C SER A 5 10.73 7.11 -25.80
N SER A 6 9.91 6.46 -25.00
CA SER A 6 10.36 5.64 -23.88
C SER A 6 10.12 4.13 -24.03
N VAL A 7 10.04 3.60 -25.24
CA VAL A 7 9.89 2.15 -25.50
C VAL A 7 10.86 1.64 -26.55
N LEU A 8 12.11 2.07 -26.54
CA LEU A 8 13.16 1.59 -27.44
C LEU A 8 14.42 1.13 -26.69
N SER A 9 14.28 0.35 -25.62
CA SER A 9 15.45 -0.18 -24.92
C SER A 9 15.49 -1.71 -24.79
N ALA A 10 14.73 -2.47 -25.55
CA ALA A 10 14.82 -3.93 -25.53
C ALA A 10 14.84 -4.58 -26.92
N ALA A 11 15.24 -3.88 -27.97
CA ALA A 11 15.48 -4.51 -29.28
C ALA A 11 16.96 -4.83 -29.49
N GLY A 12 17.51 -5.66 -28.59
CA GLY A 12 18.82 -6.30 -28.71
C GLY A 12 18.71 -7.69 -29.30
N ARG A 13 18.80 -7.81 -30.63
CA ARG A 13 19.27 -9.01 -31.37
C ARG A 13 18.51 -10.32 -31.09
N ASN A 14 17.43 -10.57 -31.84
CA ASN A 14 17.26 -11.82 -32.56
C ASN A 14 16.28 -11.66 -33.73
N SER A 15 16.79 -11.33 -34.89
CA SER A 15 16.09 -11.34 -36.16
C SER A 15 16.05 -12.77 -36.68
N ASN A 16 15.05 -13.55 -36.36
CA ASN A 16 14.54 -14.68 -37.13
C ASN A 16 13.53 -15.48 -36.33
N ILE A 17 12.35 -14.86 -36.08
CA ILE A 17 11.13 -15.65 -35.87
C ILE A 17 10.30 -15.42 -37.13
N ALA A 18 10.27 -16.43 -37.99
CA ALA A 18 9.54 -16.41 -39.24
C ALA A 18 8.06 -16.10 -39.00
N GLY A 19 7.58 -14.99 -39.57
CA GLY A 19 6.14 -14.75 -39.79
C GLY A 19 5.47 -13.64 -38.99
N TYR A 20 6.12 -12.96 -38.04
CA TYR A 20 5.54 -11.82 -37.33
C TYR A 20 6.20 -10.50 -37.75
N ALA A 21 5.47 -9.69 -38.52
CA ALA A 21 5.88 -8.31 -38.78
C ALA A 21 5.76 -7.51 -37.48
N LEU A 22 6.86 -7.00 -36.95
CA LEU A 22 6.87 -6.07 -35.82
C LEU A 22 6.19 -4.77 -36.26
N SER A 23 5.11 -4.43 -35.61
CA SER A 23 4.38 -3.18 -35.83
C SER A 23 4.46 -2.34 -34.56
N PRO A 24 5.38 -1.35 -34.48
CA PRO A 24 5.46 -0.45 -33.35
C PRO A 24 4.11 0.23 -33.07
N LEU A 25 3.72 0.20 -31.80
CA LEU A 25 2.50 0.81 -31.30
C LEU A 25 2.85 2.10 -30.55
N HIS A 26 2.19 3.19 -30.90
CA HIS A 26 2.40 4.51 -30.27
C HIS A 26 1.15 4.87 -29.45
N GLY A 27 1.37 5.40 -28.26
CA GLY A 27 0.32 5.82 -27.35
C GLY A 27 0.24 7.34 -27.22
N ASP A 28 -0.90 7.82 -26.69
CA ASP A 28 -1.05 9.19 -26.21
C ASP A 28 -0.48 9.36 -24.79
N HIS A 29 -0.67 10.54 -24.20
CA HIS A 29 -0.19 10.87 -22.84
C HIS A 29 -0.91 10.09 -21.74
N LEU A 30 -2.05 9.45 -22.01
CA LEU A 30 -2.77 8.58 -21.10
C LEU A 30 -2.45 7.09 -21.33
N GLY A 31 -1.57 6.77 -22.28
CA GLY A 31 -1.23 5.39 -22.64
C GLY A 31 -2.23 4.74 -23.61
N SER A 32 -3.17 5.49 -24.20
CA SER A 32 -4.10 4.93 -25.19
C SER A 32 -3.37 4.62 -26.49
N ALA A 33 -3.62 3.45 -27.08
CA ALA A 33 -3.11 3.10 -28.41
C ALA A 33 -3.68 4.04 -29.48
N THR A 34 -2.83 4.76 -30.20
CA THR A 34 -3.28 5.77 -31.16
C THR A 34 -2.77 5.56 -32.57
N LEU A 35 -1.57 5.02 -32.73
CA LEU A 35 -0.93 4.89 -34.03
C LEU A 35 -0.14 3.59 -34.09
N THR A 36 -0.23 2.91 -35.21
CA THR A 36 0.65 1.77 -35.53
C THR A 36 1.47 2.10 -36.76
N THR A 37 2.76 1.79 -36.71
CA THR A 37 3.68 1.95 -37.84
C THR A 37 4.26 0.62 -38.28
N ASP A 38 4.76 0.55 -39.52
CA ASP A 38 5.63 -0.54 -39.95
C ASP A 38 7.07 -0.32 -39.46
N ILE A 39 7.97 -1.26 -39.80
CA ILE A 39 9.39 -1.20 -39.45
C ILE A 39 10.09 0.01 -40.08
N ASN A 40 9.56 0.57 -41.15
CA ASN A 40 10.12 1.74 -41.85
C ASN A 40 9.54 3.06 -41.32
N GLY A 41 8.63 3.00 -40.33
CA GLY A 41 7.96 4.17 -39.77
C GLY A 41 6.73 4.63 -40.56
N ASN A 42 6.29 3.90 -41.58
CA ASN A 42 5.08 4.26 -42.31
C ASN A 42 3.87 3.93 -41.46
N ARG A 43 2.88 4.79 -41.48
CA ARG A 43 1.61 4.61 -40.78
C ARG A 43 0.81 3.47 -41.38
N VAL A 44 0.47 2.45 -40.56
CA VAL A 44 -0.33 1.28 -40.96
C VAL A 44 -1.66 1.16 -40.22
N GLY A 45 -1.83 1.91 -39.12
CA GLY A 45 -3.09 2.00 -38.40
C GLY A 45 -3.22 3.30 -37.62
N ASP A 46 -4.44 3.78 -37.39
CA ASP A 46 -4.77 4.98 -36.62
C ASP A 46 -6.05 4.74 -35.82
N LEU A 47 -5.99 5.10 -34.54
CA LEU A 47 -7.08 4.93 -33.61
C LEU A 47 -7.27 6.22 -32.81
N ARG A 48 -8.48 6.74 -32.76
CA ARG A 48 -8.81 7.98 -32.05
C ARG A 48 -10.03 7.78 -31.17
N TYR A 49 -9.98 8.44 -30.00
CA TYR A 49 -11.01 8.32 -28.99
C TYR A 49 -11.73 9.64 -28.73
N THR A 50 -12.92 9.54 -28.16
CA THR A 50 -13.53 10.65 -27.41
C THR A 50 -12.83 10.78 -26.06
N PRO A 51 -13.04 11.88 -25.30
CA PRO A 51 -12.47 12.04 -23.96
C PRO A 51 -12.74 10.87 -23.00
N HIS A 52 -13.86 10.18 -23.17
CA HIS A 52 -14.26 9.02 -22.37
C HIS A 52 -13.96 7.66 -23.02
N GLY A 53 -13.13 7.62 -24.07
CA GLY A 53 -12.63 6.36 -24.61
C GLY A 53 -13.51 5.66 -25.64
N VAL A 54 -14.62 6.27 -26.08
CA VAL A 54 -15.35 5.74 -27.24
C VAL A 54 -14.48 5.88 -28.48
N THR A 55 -14.29 4.81 -29.24
CA THR A 55 -13.56 4.86 -30.49
C THR A 55 -14.31 5.76 -31.47
N ARG A 56 -13.70 6.89 -31.85
CA ARG A 56 -14.26 7.87 -32.79
C ARG A 56 -13.80 7.61 -34.21
N TYR A 57 -12.64 7.05 -34.37
CA TYR A 57 -12.05 6.75 -35.66
C TYR A 57 -11.11 5.55 -35.53
N GLU A 58 -11.19 4.63 -36.48
CA GLU A 58 -10.29 3.48 -36.60
C GLU A 58 -10.01 3.25 -38.09
N TRP A 59 -8.73 3.11 -38.41
CA TRP A 59 -8.28 2.83 -39.76
C TRP A 59 -7.03 1.93 -39.72
N GLY A 60 -6.95 1.03 -40.71
CA GLY A 60 -5.78 0.14 -40.88
C GLY A 60 -5.72 -0.98 -39.88
N SER A 61 -4.53 -1.41 -39.56
CA SER A 61 -4.26 -2.53 -38.64
C SER A 61 -3.84 -2.05 -37.25
N ILE A 62 -4.60 -2.44 -36.24
CA ILE A 62 -4.28 -2.20 -34.82
C ILE A 62 -4.09 -3.58 -34.17
N PRO A 63 -2.85 -4.11 -34.12
CA PRO A 63 -2.56 -5.47 -33.70
C PRO A 63 -2.57 -5.64 -32.16
N THR A 64 -3.50 -4.98 -31.49
CA THR A 64 -3.67 -5.09 -30.02
C THR A 64 -5.12 -4.91 -29.62
N ASN A 65 -5.52 -5.60 -28.55
CA ASN A 65 -6.79 -5.36 -27.86
C ASN A 65 -6.65 -4.35 -26.72
N ARG A 66 -5.42 -3.90 -26.40
CA ARG A 66 -5.20 -2.79 -25.47
C ARG A 66 -5.39 -1.48 -26.22
N ARG A 67 -6.39 -0.71 -25.79
CA ARG A 67 -6.84 0.48 -26.52
C ARG A 67 -6.79 1.75 -25.65
N TYR A 68 -7.93 2.29 -25.26
CA TYR A 68 -8.03 3.50 -24.44
C TYR A 68 -7.35 3.31 -23.09
N THR A 69 -6.48 4.24 -22.70
CA THR A 69 -5.64 4.21 -21.47
C THR A 69 -4.83 2.92 -21.26
N GLY A 70 -4.54 2.20 -22.37
CA GLY A 70 -3.83 0.94 -22.32
C GLY A 70 -4.64 -0.26 -21.82
N GLN A 71 -5.93 -0.08 -21.56
CA GLN A 71 -6.79 -1.12 -21.03
C GLN A 71 -7.34 -2.03 -22.13
N ARG A 72 -7.66 -3.27 -21.75
CA ARG A 72 -8.14 -4.30 -22.66
C ARG A 72 -9.58 -4.02 -23.08
N TRP A 73 -9.78 -3.91 -24.39
CA TRP A 73 -11.11 -3.79 -24.99
C TRP A 73 -11.76 -5.15 -25.18
N ASP A 74 -12.92 -5.34 -24.61
CA ASP A 74 -13.80 -6.48 -24.90
C ASP A 74 -14.83 -6.06 -25.93
N SER A 75 -14.67 -6.54 -27.15
CA SER A 75 -15.55 -6.19 -28.28
C SER A 75 -16.93 -6.84 -28.19
N VAL A 76 -17.10 -7.90 -27.42
CA VAL A 76 -18.37 -8.60 -27.22
C VAL A 76 -19.22 -7.84 -26.22
N LEU A 77 -18.61 -7.39 -25.13
CA LEU A 77 -19.30 -6.65 -24.07
C LEU A 77 -19.40 -5.15 -24.40
N GLY A 78 -18.51 -4.62 -25.24
CA GLY A 78 -18.42 -3.17 -25.48
C GLY A 78 -17.86 -2.41 -24.28
N LEU A 79 -16.99 -3.05 -23.48
CA LEU A 79 -16.44 -2.55 -22.23
C LEU A 79 -14.92 -2.60 -22.25
N TYR A 80 -14.30 -1.74 -21.45
CA TYR A 80 -12.89 -1.86 -21.10
C TYR A 80 -12.72 -2.61 -19.77
N ASP A 81 -11.82 -3.57 -19.75
CA ASP A 81 -11.42 -4.31 -18.56
C ASP A 81 -10.32 -3.53 -17.83
N TYR A 82 -10.67 -2.91 -16.71
CA TYR A 82 -9.77 -2.20 -15.79
C TYR A 82 -9.29 -3.10 -14.65
N GLN A 83 -9.32 -4.41 -14.83
CA GLN A 83 -8.94 -5.44 -13.86
C GLN A 83 -9.96 -5.57 -12.72
N ALA A 84 -10.02 -4.63 -11.80
CA ALA A 84 -10.97 -4.64 -10.70
C ALA A 84 -12.41 -4.37 -11.13
N ARG A 85 -12.59 -3.56 -12.15
CA ARG A 85 -13.93 -3.14 -12.63
C ARG A 85 -13.96 -3.05 -14.16
N TYR A 86 -15.14 -3.18 -14.71
CA TYR A 86 -15.37 -2.86 -16.11
C TYR A 86 -15.80 -1.40 -16.29
N TYR A 87 -15.31 -0.78 -17.35
CA TYR A 87 -15.61 0.60 -17.72
C TYR A 87 -16.42 0.68 -18.99
N HIS A 88 -17.51 1.43 -18.98
CA HIS A 88 -18.37 1.66 -20.14
C HIS A 88 -18.08 3.02 -20.76
N PRO A 89 -17.37 3.09 -21.89
CA PRO A 89 -16.88 4.36 -22.44
C PRO A 89 -18.01 5.30 -22.92
N ALA A 90 -19.12 4.74 -23.44
CA ALA A 90 -20.25 5.56 -23.89
C ALA A 90 -21.02 6.19 -22.73
N LEU A 91 -20.99 5.59 -21.53
CA LEU A 91 -21.55 6.16 -20.31
C LEU A 91 -20.55 7.03 -19.56
N GLY A 92 -19.25 6.86 -19.84
CA GLY A 92 -18.17 7.52 -19.09
C GLY A 92 -18.09 7.05 -17.64
N ARG A 93 -18.47 5.79 -17.33
CA ARG A 93 -18.63 5.27 -15.98
C ARG A 93 -18.14 3.84 -15.84
N LEU A 94 -17.70 3.51 -14.64
CA LEU A 94 -17.51 2.14 -14.21
C LEU A 94 -18.88 1.47 -14.00
N ILE A 95 -19.00 0.17 -14.32
CA ILE A 95 -20.30 -0.53 -14.24
C ILE A 95 -20.59 -1.11 -12.86
N SER A 96 -19.59 -1.22 -12.00
CA SER A 96 -19.75 -1.55 -10.58
C SER A 96 -19.36 -0.37 -9.70
N ALA A 97 -20.04 -0.25 -8.55
CA ALA A 97 -19.70 0.77 -7.57
C ALA A 97 -18.30 0.52 -7.02
N ASP A 98 -17.55 1.58 -6.77
CA ASP A 98 -16.32 1.47 -6.01
C ASP A 98 -16.62 0.88 -4.63
N PRO A 99 -15.97 -0.19 -4.20
CA PRO A 99 -16.13 -0.69 -2.84
C PRO A 99 -15.66 0.35 -1.81
N LEU A 100 -14.74 1.20 -2.21
CA LEU A 100 -14.15 2.25 -1.41
C LEU A 100 -14.90 3.56 -1.62
N MET A 101 -14.98 4.40 -0.62
CA MET A 101 -15.55 5.74 -0.71
C MET A 101 -14.42 6.75 -0.46
N PRO A 102 -13.66 7.10 -1.52
CA PRO A 102 -12.54 8.02 -1.38
C PRO A 102 -13.05 9.42 -1.00
N GLU A 103 -12.36 10.08 -0.10
CA GLU A 103 -12.56 11.47 0.29
C GLU A 103 -14.00 11.87 0.65
N PRO A 104 -14.50 11.57 1.86
CA PRO A 104 -15.87 11.95 2.28
C PRO A 104 -16.18 13.45 2.16
N GLY A 105 -15.15 14.30 2.09
CA GLY A 105 -15.28 15.75 1.91
C GLY A 105 -15.33 16.23 0.46
N ASN A 106 -15.13 15.36 -0.51
CA ASN A 106 -15.12 15.72 -1.93
C ASN A 106 -16.43 15.28 -2.62
N PRO A 107 -17.32 16.22 -3.02
CA PRO A 107 -18.59 15.86 -3.66
C PRO A 107 -18.44 15.04 -4.95
N GLN A 108 -17.31 15.17 -5.67
CA GLN A 108 -17.04 14.39 -6.87
C GLN A 108 -16.72 12.92 -6.55
N ALA A 109 -16.14 12.65 -5.38
CA ALA A 109 -15.82 11.31 -4.90
C ALA A 109 -17.06 10.54 -4.37
N LEU A 110 -18.16 11.22 -4.06
CA LEU A 110 -19.41 10.59 -3.63
C LEU A 110 -20.07 9.71 -4.72
N ASN A 111 -19.70 9.93 -5.99
CA ASN A 111 -20.20 9.12 -7.09
C ASN A 111 -19.29 7.90 -7.30
N ARG A 112 -19.59 6.80 -6.63
CA ARG A 112 -18.85 5.53 -6.66
C ARG A 112 -18.74 4.87 -8.06
N TYR A 113 -19.40 5.39 -9.06
CA TYR A 113 -19.31 4.95 -10.45
C TYR A 113 -18.51 5.91 -11.33
N ALA A 114 -18.04 7.02 -10.78
CA ALA A 114 -17.28 7.99 -11.54
C ALA A 114 -15.93 7.43 -11.97
N TYR A 115 -15.59 7.61 -13.24
CA TYR A 115 -14.25 7.33 -13.74
C TYR A 115 -13.39 8.57 -13.53
N VAL A 116 -12.27 8.39 -12.81
CA VAL A 116 -11.24 9.42 -12.51
C VAL A 116 -11.81 10.79 -12.15
N THR A 117 -12.79 10.80 -11.25
CA THR A 117 -13.49 12.02 -10.79
C THR A 117 -14.02 12.90 -11.94
N ASN A 118 -14.51 12.28 -13.03
CA ASN A 118 -15.02 12.91 -14.24
C ASN A 118 -14.00 13.79 -15.01
N ASN A 119 -12.70 13.53 -14.86
CA ASN A 119 -11.64 14.24 -15.58
C ASN A 119 -10.73 13.29 -16.39
N PRO A 120 -11.29 12.58 -17.40
CA PRO A 120 -10.60 11.51 -18.12
C PRO A 120 -9.53 11.99 -19.13
N VAL A 121 -9.42 13.30 -19.36
CA VAL A 121 -8.36 13.87 -20.20
C VAL A 121 -7.09 14.19 -19.42
N ARG A 122 -7.17 14.20 -18.10
CA ARG A 122 -6.06 14.50 -17.21
C ARG A 122 -5.57 13.28 -16.45
N TYR A 123 -6.50 12.43 -16.06
CA TYR A 123 -6.23 11.30 -15.17
C TYR A 123 -6.54 9.98 -15.86
N ASN A 124 -5.84 8.96 -15.41
CA ASN A 124 -6.03 7.56 -15.76
C ASN A 124 -6.19 6.76 -14.45
N ASP A 125 -6.93 5.67 -14.52
CA ASP A 125 -7.06 4.67 -13.45
C ASP A 125 -6.45 3.35 -13.95
N PRO A 126 -5.22 3.01 -13.57
CA PRO A 126 -4.55 1.82 -14.10
C PRO A 126 -5.14 0.50 -13.59
N SER A 127 -5.73 0.50 -12.40
CA SER A 127 -6.17 -0.70 -11.69
C SER A 127 -7.69 -0.89 -11.63
N GLY A 128 -8.44 0.14 -11.93
CA GLY A 128 -9.88 0.19 -11.71
C GLY A 128 -10.28 0.58 -10.27
N TYR A 129 -9.32 1.03 -9.45
CA TYR A 129 -9.54 1.49 -8.07
C TYR A 129 -8.97 2.88 -7.80
N ILE A 130 -7.85 3.24 -8.41
CA ILE A 130 -7.07 4.40 -8.02
C ILE A 130 -6.61 5.22 -9.23
N ARG A 131 -6.65 6.55 -9.13
CA ARG A 131 -6.10 7.44 -10.17
C ARG A 131 -4.57 7.34 -10.24
N GLN A 132 -4.01 7.57 -11.39
CA GLN A 132 -2.56 7.48 -11.62
C GLN A 132 -1.76 8.41 -10.71
N ASP A 133 -2.22 9.65 -10.46
CA ASP A 133 -1.55 10.59 -9.57
C ASP A 133 -1.57 10.12 -8.10
N GLU A 134 -2.64 9.46 -7.67
CA GLU A 134 -2.73 8.81 -6.36
C GLU A 134 -1.79 7.61 -6.26
N ALA A 135 -1.71 6.79 -7.32
CA ALA A 135 -0.78 5.68 -7.38
C ALA A 135 0.69 6.14 -7.28
N GLU A 136 1.05 7.23 -7.96
CA GLU A 136 2.39 7.82 -7.86
C GLU A 136 2.67 8.34 -6.44
N ARG A 137 1.71 9.00 -5.79
CA ARG A 137 1.84 9.45 -4.39
C ARG A 137 1.96 8.26 -3.44
N ALA A 138 1.14 7.23 -3.61
CA ALA A 138 1.20 6.00 -2.83
C ALA A 138 2.59 5.35 -2.91
N LEU A 139 3.14 5.21 -4.12
CA LEU A 139 4.49 4.69 -4.34
C LEU A 139 5.57 5.57 -3.68
N GLN A 140 5.43 6.88 -3.69
CA GLN A 140 6.36 7.78 -3.00
C GLN A 140 6.32 7.58 -1.49
N ILE A 141 5.13 7.42 -0.89
CA ILE A 141 4.97 7.14 0.54
C ILE A 141 5.63 5.79 0.88
N ILE A 142 5.33 4.73 0.13
CA ILE A 142 5.91 3.40 0.34
C ILE A 142 7.45 3.44 0.27
N ARG A 143 8.00 4.17 -0.70
CA ARG A 143 9.45 4.37 -0.81
C ARG A 143 10.03 5.13 0.37
N ARG A 144 9.37 6.19 0.85
CA ARG A 144 9.81 6.93 2.04
C ARG A 144 9.76 6.05 3.29
N LEU A 145 8.67 5.33 3.50
CA LEU A 145 8.54 4.38 4.61
C LEU A 145 9.66 3.34 4.59
N HIS A 146 9.95 2.77 3.44
CA HIS A 146 11.03 1.79 3.30
C HIS A 146 12.41 2.41 3.53
N HIS A 147 12.76 3.46 2.78
CA HIS A 147 14.12 4.00 2.81
C HIS A 147 14.44 4.78 4.09
N SER A 148 13.47 5.54 4.60
CA SER A 148 13.68 6.36 5.80
C SER A 148 13.47 5.58 7.09
N TYR A 149 12.42 4.75 7.17
CA TYR A 149 12.00 4.15 8.44
C TYR A 149 12.21 2.63 8.52
N ASN A 150 12.66 1.99 7.44
CA ASN A 150 12.79 0.54 7.36
C ASN A 150 11.43 -0.20 7.51
N ILE A 151 10.34 0.48 7.13
CA ILE A 151 9.00 -0.07 7.09
C ILE A 151 8.75 -0.64 5.70
N ILE A 152 8.43 -1.92 5.62
CA ILE A 152 8.15 -2.62 4.37
C ILE A 152 6.65 -2.82 4.27
N ILE A 153 6.04 -2.20 3.28
CA ILE A 153 4.70 -2.49 2.85
C ILE A 153 4.84 -3.42 1.65
N PRO A 154 4.52 -4.72 1.79
CA PRO A 154 4.51 -5.62 0.65
C PRO A 154 3.42 -5.14 -0.29
N VAL A 155 3.83 -4.57 -1.38
CA VAL A 155 3.03 -4.44 -2.58
C VAL A 155 3.28 -5.74 -3.30
N ASP A 156 2.26 -6.55 -3.49
CA ASP A 156 2.37 -7.72 -4.34
C ASP A 156 2.64 -7.24 -5.76
N PHE A 157 3.92 -7.18 -6.09
CA PHE A 157 4.37 -7.12 -7.47
C PHE A 157 4.09 -8.48 -8.07
N GLY A 158 2.82 -8.76 -8.40
CA GLY A 158 2.44 -9.98 -9.06
C GLY A 158 3.13 -10.02 -10.41
N TRP A 159 4.06 -10.94 -10.56
CA TRP A 159 4.60 -11.32 -11.85
C TRP A 159 3.46 -11.93 -12.64
N VAL A 160 2.90 -11.20 -13.57
CA VAL A 160 2.02 -11.78 -14.58
C VAL A 160 2.94 -12.18 -15.72
N PRO A 161 3.09 -13.47 -16.03
CA PRO A 161 3.72 -13.86 -17.28
C PRO A 161 2.93 -13.17 -18.38
N GLY A 162 3.59 -12.26 -19.10
CA GLY A 162 3.04 -11.73 -20.33
C GLY A 162 2.76 -12.90 -21.28
N PRO A 163 1.91 -12.75 -22.30
CA PRO A 163 1.60 -13.81 -23.27
C PRO A 163 2.83 -14.27 -24.08
N SER A 164 3.99 -13.78 -23.83
CA SER A 164 5.23 -14.01 -24.58
C SER A 164 6.45 -14.24 -23.68
N GLY A 165 6.48 -15.33 -22.91
CA GLY A 165 7.72 -15.93 -22.47
C GLY A 165 8.58 -15.18 -21.43
N PRO A 166 9.61 -15.83 -20.87
CA PRO A 166 10.48 -15.25 -19.82
C PRO A 166 11.37 -14.15 -20.40
N GLY A 167 11.19 -12.92 -19.94
CA GLY A 167 12.07 -11.79 -20.26
C GLY A 167 11.40 -10.43 -20.48
N GLU A 168 10.08 -10.32 -20.37
CA GLU A 168 9.42 -9.00 -20.38
C GLU A 168 9.48 -8.34 -19.01
N PRO A 169 9.62 -6.98 -18.98
CA PRO A 169 9.75 -6.26 -17.73
C PRO A 169 8.51 -6.48 -16.86
N GLU A 170 8.75 -6.72 -15.58
CA GLU A 170 7.75 -6.83 -14.52
C GLU A 170 6.75 -5.68 -14.66
N GLN A 171 5.53 -5.97 -15.06
CA GLN A 171 4.43 -5.04 -14.88
C GLN A 171 4.14 -5.03 -13.38
N ILE A 172 4.42 -3.91 -12.75
CA ILE A 172 4.09 -3.63 -11.36
C ILE A 172 2.57 -3.72 -11.22
N ARG A 173 2.05 -4.87 -10.83
CA ARG A 173 0.73 -4.96 -10.26
C ARG A 173 0.82 -4.42 -8.85
N VAL A 174 0.34 -3.22 -8.63
CA VAL A 174 -0.11 -2.80 -7.31
C VAL A 174 -1.46 -3.53 -7.11
N GLU A 175 -1.44 -4.81 -6.82
CA GLU A 175 -2.54 -5.48 -6.13
C GLU A 175 -2.52 -4.96 -4.70
N GLY A 176 -2.61 -3.67 -4.57
CA GLY A 176 -2.70 -2.98 -3.32
C GLY A 176 -4.16 -2.75 -3.03
N VAL A 177 -4.58 -3.44 -2.10
CA VAL A 177 -5.70 -3.25 -1.21
C VAL A 177 -5.56 -1.93 -0.45
N TRP A 178 -4.52 -1.12 -0.71
CA TRP A 178 -4.21 0.11 -0.01
C TRP A 178 -4.86 1.33 -0.66
N GLU A 179 -5.61 2.09 0.12
CA GLU A 179 -5.99 3.46 -0.24
C GLU A 179 -4.83 4.43 0.03
N LEU A 180 -4.76 5.51 -0.75
CA LEU A 180 -3.77 6.56 -0.51
C LEU A 180 -3.90 7.15 0.90
N SER A 181 -5.13 7.35 1.38
CA SER A 181 -5.46 7.84 2.73
C SER A 181 -4.93 6.93 3.84
N GLU A 182 -4.99 5.61 3.64
CA GLU A 182 -4.45 4.62 4.57
C GLU A 182 -2.93 4.69 4.64
N LEU A 183 -2.26 4.80 3.49
CA LEU A 183 -0.80 4.95 3.42
C LEU A 183 -0.34 6.28 4.04
N GLU A 184 -1.07 7.36 3.83
CA GLU A 184 -0.81 8.66 4.46
C GLU A 184 -0.97 8.57 5.99
N THR A 185 -1.94 7.79 6.47
CA THR A 185 -2.16 7.53 7.90
C THR A 185 -1.00 6.73 8.51
N ILE A 186 -0.53 5.68 7.83
CA ILE A 186 0.65 4.92 8.25
C ILE A 186 1.88 5.84 8.30
N GLU A 187 2.08 6.66 7.27
CA GLU A 187 3.21 7.58 7.23
C GLU A 187 3.17 8.59 8.38
N ARG A 188 1.99 9.13 8.74
CA ARG A 188 1.83 10.01 9.91
C ARG A 188 2.18 9.29 11.20
N ALA A 189 1.62 8.11 11.44
CA ALA A 189 1.87 7.33 12.63
C ALA A 189 3.36 7.02 12.83
N VAL A 190 4.04 6.56 11.79
CA VAL A 190 5.49 6.25 11.82
C VAL A 190 6.32 7.51 12.04
N ARG A 191 5.97 8.61 11.39
CA ARG A 191 6.66 9.89 11.56
C ARG A 191 6.51 10.41 12.99
N ASP A 192 5.31 10.36 13.56
CA ASP A 192 5.01 10.88 14.89
C ASP A 192 5.72 10.03 15.97
N MET A 193 5.70 8.70 15.84
CA MET A 193 6.48 7.81 16.71
C MET A 193 7.99 8.06 16.58
N SER A 194 8.50 8.19 15.37
CA SER A 194 9.90 8.52 15.13
C SER A 194 10.31 9.85 15.75
N ALA A 195 9.47 10.86 15.65
CA ALA A 195 9.71 12.18 16.26
C ALA A 195 9.76 12.07 17.80
N ALA A 196 8.84 11.34 18.42
CA ALA A 196 8.84 11.09 19.86
C ALA A 196 10.12 10.37 20.29
N MET A 197 10.63 9.44 19.48
CA MET A 197 11.88 8.71 19.74
C MET A 197 13.16 9.54 19.52
N GLY A 198 13.06 10.79 19.12
CA GLY A 198 14.21 11.68 18.85
C GLY A 198 14.75 11.60 17.43
N GLY A 199 14.04 10.97 16.51
CA GLY A 199 14.32 10.99 15.07
C GLY A 199 14.41 9.62 14.42
N VAL A 200 14.53 9.68 13.10
CA VAL A 200 14.50 8.51 12.19
C VAL A 200 15.57 7.48 12.52
N GLU A 201 16.77 7.92 12.85
CA GLU A 201 17.88 7.00 13.12
C GLU A 201 17.64 6.18 14.39
N THR A 202 17.17 6.82 15.47
CA THR A 202 16.79 6.14 16.70
C THR A 202 15.66 5.15 16.47
N PHE A 203 14.61 5.56 15.73
CA PHE A 203 13.53 4.67 15.36
C PHE A 203 14.05 3.42 14.64
N ARG A 204 14.90 3.59 13.62
CA ARG A 204 15.47 2.47 12.87
C ARG A 204 16.32 1.53 13.73
N GLN A 205 17.10 2.09 14.65
CA GLN A 205 17.95 1.30 15.53
C GLN A 205 17.16 0.50 16.56
N GLN A 206 16.12 1.10 17.13
CA GLN A 206 15.36 0.51 18.22
C GLN A 206 14.25 -0.42 17.72
N VAL A 207 13.45 0.02 16.77
CA VAL A 207 12.32 -0.76 16.24
C VAL A 207 12.79 -1.77 15.18
N GLY A 208 13.75 -1.37 14.36
CA GLY A 208 14.29 -2.20 13.30
C GLY A 208 13.35 -2.30 12.08
N LYS A 209 13.33 -3.49 11.47
CA LYS A 209 12.52 -3.75 10.28
C LYS A 209 11.10 -4.13 10.66
N VAL A 210 10.10 -3.49 10.05
CA VAL A 210 8.67 -3.79 10.24
C VAL A 210 8.03 -4.07 8.87
N TYR A 211 7.19 -5.09 8.82
CA TYR A 211 6.35 -5.39 7.67
C TYR A 211 4.92 -4.99 8.01
N ILE A 212 4.30 -4.13 7.21
CA ILE A 212 2.89 -3.75 7.39
C ILE A 212 2.10 -4.26 6.21
N ARG A 213 1.14 -5.14 6.46
CA ARG A 213 0.24 -5.68 5.43
C ARG A 213 -1.20 -5.28 5.73
N ARG A 214 -1.98 -5.18 4.66
CA ARG A 214 -3.43 -4.97 4.69
C ARG A 214 -4.13 -6.32 4.55
N MET A 215 -5.19 -6.52 5.28
CA MET A 215 -6.05 -7.70 5.11
C MET A 215 -7.51 -7.27 5.29
N HIS A 216 -8.37 -7.64 4.35
CA HIS A 216 -9.80 -7.48 4.54
C HIS A 216 -10.34 -8.56 5.46
N TYR A 217 -11.28 -8.21 6.31
CA TYR A 217 -11.91 -9.17 7.23
C TYR A 217 -12.56 -10.34 6.50
N ALA A 218 -13.11 -10.08 5.32
CA ALA A 218 -13.71 -11.11 4.47
C ALA A 218 -12.71 -12.19 4.00
N ASP A 219 -11.41 -11.88 3.98
CA ASP A 219 -10.35 -12.77 3.51
C ASP A 219 -9.76 -13.64 4.63
N ILE A 220 -10.17 -13.41 5.88
CA ILE A 220 -9.75 -14.24 7.00
C ILE A 220 -10.47 -15.59 6.90
N PRO A 221 -9.75 -16.74 6.83
CA PRO A 221 -10.38 -18.04 6.82
C PRO A 221 -11.32 -18.20 8.02
N ARG A 222 -12.58 -18.56 7.80
CA ARG A 222 -13.60 -18.72 8.86
C ARG A 222 -13.13 -19.56 10.06
N LEU A 223 -12.35 -20.60 9.81
CA LEU A 223 -11.73 -21.43 10.84
C LEU A 223 -10.82 -20.65 11.80
N PHE A 224 -10.18 -19.57 11.33
CA PHE A 224 -9.28 -18.76 12.16
C PHE A 224 -10.08 -17.81 13.07
N CYS A 225 -11.18 -17.25 12.55
CA CYS A 225 -12.07 -16.36 13.30
C CYS A 225 -12.82 -17.07 14.42
N GLU A 226 -13.30 -18.30 14.18
CA GLU A 226 -14.10 -19.05 15.17
C GLU A 226 -13.26 -19.54 16.36
N TYR A 227 -11.97 -19.81 16.14
CA TYR A 227 -11.11 -20.41 17.17
C TYR A 227 -10.30 -19.37 17.98
N ILE A 228 -9.90 -18.25 17.37
CA ILE A 228 -9.03 -17.27 18.02
C ILE A 228 -9.79 -16.01 18.43
N TYR A 229 -10.81 -15.57 17.65
CA TYR A 229 -11.56 -14.34 17.89
C TYR A 229 -13.07 -14.55 17.75
N PRO A 230 -13.74 -15.15 18.73
CA PRO A 230 -15.12 -15.61 18.56
C PRO A 230 -16.19 -14.51 18.46
N ARG A 231 -15.88 -13.21 18.62
CA ARG A 231 -16.93 -12.17 18.72
C ARG A 231 -16.61 -10.77 18.17
N VAL A 232 -15.37 -10.40 17.95
CA VAL A 232 -15.01 -9.05 17.44
C VAL A 232 -13.82 -9.17 16.52
N ALA A 233 -13.89 -8.57 15.33
CA ALA A 233 -12.72 -8.44 14.46
C ALA A 233 -11.69 -7.54 15.15
N PRO A 234 -10.40 -7.95 15.24
CA PRO A 234 -9.37 -7.05 15.72
C PRO A 234 -9.22 -5.89 14.74
N ALA A 235 -8.95 -4.69 15.24
CA ALA A 235 -8.62 -3.56 14.38
C ALA A 235 -7.26 -3.80 13.72
N ALA A 236 -6.31 -4.38 14.45
CA ALA A 236 -4.99 -4.75 13.96
C ALA A 236 -4.44 -5.95 14.74
N LEU A 237 -3.37 -6.52 14.27
CA LEU A 237 -2.68 -7.64 14.91
C LEU A 237 -1.18 -7.63 14.57
N THR A 238 -0.35 -7.69 15.58
CA THR A 238 1.08 -7.87 15.41
C THR A 238 1.52 -9.30 15.69
N THR A 239 2.25 -9.88 14.76
CA THR A 239 2.89 -11.18 14.93
C THR A 239 4.34 -11.04 14.55
N TRP A 240 5.22 -11.09 15.55
CA TRP A 240 6.66 -10.90 15.42
C TRP A 240 7.00 -9.52 14.82
N ARG A 241 7.39 -9.44 13.55
CA ARG A 241 7.71 -8.18 12.84
C ARG A 241 6.68 -7.80 11.78
N VAL A 242 5.53 -8.47 11.78
CA VAL A 242 4.46 -8.26 10.81
C VAL A 242 3.27 -7.65 11.52
N VAL A 243 2.95 -6.44 11.17
CA VAL A 243 1.72 -5.73 11.55
C VAL A 243 0.68 -5.99 10.48
N THR A 244 -0.45 -6.55 10.85
CA THR A 244 -1.60 -6.75 9.98
C THR A 244 -2.69 -5.74 10.34
N LEU A 245 -3.04 -4.86 9.41
CA LEU A 245 -4.08 -3.86 9.58
C LEU A 245 -5.36 -4.32 8.87
N TYR A 246 -6.48 -4.20 9.56
CA TYR A 246 -7.81 -4.57 9.04
C TYR A 246 -8.63 -3.31 8.71
N ASP A 247 -9.83 -3.51 8.17
CA ASP A 247 -10.73 -2.40 7.82
C ASP A 247 -11.08 -1.54 9.03
N GLU A 248 -11.23 -2.16 10.18
CA GLU A 248 -11.56 -1.53 11.47
C GLU A 248 -10.47 -0.56 11.94
N THR A 249 -9.19 -0.78 11.58
CA THR A 249 -8.10 0.15 11.89
C THR A 249 -8.43 1.55 11.38
N PHE A 250 -8.83 1.64 10.11
CA PHE A 250 -9.03 2.92 9.44
C PHE A 250 -10.45 3.49 9.64
N ALA A 251 -11.41 2.64 10.02
CA ALA A 251 -12.75 3.06 10.38
C ALA A 251 -12.84 3.60 11.82
N GLY A 252 -11.85 3.32 12.65
CA GLY A 252 -11.78 3.78 14.03
C GLY A 252 -11.51 5.27 14.19
N PRO A 253 -11.74 5.83 15.38
CA PRO A 253 -11.56 7.27 15.63
C PRO A 253 -10.07 7.70 15.64
N HIS A 254 -9.14 6.78 15.89
CA HIS A 254 -7.71 7.06 16.07
C HIS A 254 -6.84 6.02 15.35
N PRO A 255 -6.88 5.97 14.02
CA PRO A 255 -6.14 4.96 13.25
C PRO A 255 -4.62 5.05 13.44
N GLU A 256 -4.07 6.26 13.58
CA GLU A 256 -2.64 6.47 13.83
C GLU A 256 -2.21 5.87 15.17
N ALA A 257 -3.03 6.00 16.21
CA ALA A 257 -2.74 5.44 17.52
C ALA A 257 -2.74 3.91 17.49
N THR A 258 -3.68 3.29 16.78
CA THR A 258 -3.70 1.84 16.56
C THR A 258 -2.43 1.36 15.85
N ILE A 259 -1.96 2.10 14.84
CA ILE A 259 -0.75 1.74 14.10
C ILE A 259 0.49 1.86 15.00
N VAL A 260 0.60 2.91 15.81
CA VAL A 260 1.71 3.06 16.78
C VAL A 260 1.69 1.95 17.82
N HIS A 261 0.52 1.59 18.33
CA HIS A 261 0.33 0.47 19.25
C HIS A 261 0.93 -0.84 18.69
N GLU A 262 0.59 -1.17 17.46
CA GLU A 262 1.09 -2.39 16.82
C GLU A 262 2.60 -2.32 16.52
N ILE A 263 3.13 -1.16 16.15
CA ILE A 263 4.58 -0.99 15.97
C ILE A 263 5.32 -1.10 17.32
N ALA A 264 4.69 -0.68 18.42
CA ALA A 264 5.26 -0.84 19.76
C ALA A 264 5.43 -2.32 20.15
N HIS A 265 4.53 -3.21 19.75
CA HIS A 265 4.73 -4.66 19.87
C HIS A 265 5.95 -5.15 19.09
N VAL A 266 6.17 -4.62 17.87
CA VAL A 266 7.40 -4.97 17.12
C VAL A 266 8.66 -4.47 17.85
N TRP A 267 8.60 -3.28 18.46
CA TRP A 267 9.71 -2.76 19.26
C TRP A 267 9.95 -3.62 20.48
N ASP A 268 8.91 -4.06 21.17
CA ASP A 268 9.01 -4.98 22.31
C ASP A 268 9.74 -6.29 21.96
N TRP A 269 9.35 -6.91 20.84
CA TRP A 269 10.02 -8.11 20.32
C TRP A 269 11.54 -7.94 20.10
N SER A 270 11.98 -6.70 19.86
CA SER A 270 13.39 -6.39 19.66
C SER A 270 14.14 -6.14 20.95
N THR A 271 13.45 -5.74 22.01
CA THR A 271 14.05 -5.21 23.24
C THR A 271 13.59 -5.89 24.52
N TRP A 272 12.50 -6.67 24.47
CA TRP A 272 11.84 -7.25 25.65
C TRP A 272 11.43 -6.19 26.68
N ALA A 273 11.03 -5.02 26.18
CA ALA A 273 10.72 -3.87 27.01
C ALA A 273 9.55 -4.13 27.97
N SER A 274 8.53 -4.89 27.54
CA SER A 274 7.38 -5.24 28.35
C SER A 274 7.74 -6.00 29.62
N GLU A 275 8.69 -6.93 29.52
CA GLU A 275 9.10 -7.81 30.63
C GLU A 275 9.67 -7.06 31.84
N SER A 276 10.38 -5.97 31.62
CA SER A 276 10.97 -5.17 32.68
C SER A 276 10.22 -3.88 33.00
N LEU A 277 9.23 -3.51 32.20
CA LEU A 277 8.40 -2.33 32.42
C LEU A 277 7.65 -2.43 33.75
N GLU A 278 6.99 -3.56 34.01
CA GLU A 278 6.17 -3.77 35.20
C GLU A 278 6.98 -3.59 36.49
N ASP A 279 8.16 -4.18 36.54
CA ASP A 279 9.08 -4.08 37.70
C ASP A 279 9.57 -2.64 37.88
N PHE A 280 9.81 -1.93 36.77
CA PHE A 280 10.31 -0.56 36.81
C PHE A 280 9.25 0.45 37.27
N VAL A 281 8.04 0.33 36.75
CA VAL A 281 6.96 1.29 37.06
C VAL A 281 6.27 0.96 38.39
N GLY A 282 6.25 -0.30 38.79
CA GLY A 282 5.63 -0.78 40.03
C GLY A 282 4.14 -0.45 40.09
N ASP A 283 3.69 0.15 41.21
CA ASP A 283 2.27 0.49 41.42
C ASP A 283 1.78 1.76 40.67
N ALA A 284 2.55 2.25 39.71
CA ALA A 284 2.12 3.41 38.90
C ALA A 284 0.84 3.08 38.11
N PRO A 285 -0.12 4.02 38.01
CA PRO A 285 -1.33 3.80 37.23
C PRO A 285 -1.00 3.45 35.78
N ARG A 286 -1.62 2.41 35.24
CA ARG A 286 -1.48 2.05 33.83
C ARG A 286 -2.16 3.08 32.95
N PRO A 287 -1.63 3.34 31.72
CA PRO A 287 -2.16 4.42 30.87
C PRO A 287 -3.60 4.20 30.43
N THR A 288 -4.04 2.95 30.29
CA THR A 288 -5.41 2.62 29.86
C THR A 288 -5.93 1.39 30.59
N ALA A 289 -7.24 1.14 30.47
CA ALA A 289 -7.83 -0.12 30.94
C ALA A 289 -7.30 -1.32 30.14
N TYR A 290 -6.99 -1.12 28.86
CA TYR A 290 -6.48 -2.17 27.99
C TYR A 290 -5.03 -2.57 28.36
N ALA A 291 -4.23 -1.64 28.85
CA ALA A 291 -2.92 -1.89 29.42
C ALA A 291 -2.90 -2.86 30.63
N GLN A 292 -4.08 -3.18 31.20
CA GLN A 292 -4.20 -4.15 32.30
C GLN A 292 -4.29 -5.60 31.81
N THR A 293 -4.35 -5.82 30.50
CA THR A 293 -4.54 -7.15 29.89
C THR A 293 -3.32 -8.04 30.13
N ASN A 294 -2.13 -7.55 29.78
CA ASN A 294 -0.82 -8.21 29.98
C ASN A 294 0.31 -7.18 29.89
N ALA A 295 1.56 -7.63 30.01
CA ALA A 295 2.73 -6.76 29.98
C ALA A 295 2.98 -6.16 28.60
N GLU A 296 2.75 -6.92 27.54
CA GLU A 296 2.94 -6.47 26.15
C GLU A 296 1.95 -5.35 25.81
N GLU A 297 0.67 -5.49 26.22
CA GLU A 297 -0.33 -4.44 26.04
C GLU A 297 -0.01 -3.21 26.90
N HIS A 298 0.50 -3.41 28.13
CA HIS A 298 0.95 -2.31 28.95
C HIS A 298 2.06 -1.51 28.28
N TRP A 299 3.03 -2.19 27.67
CA TRP A 299 4.09 -1.54 26.89
C TRP A 299 3.53 -0.79 25.69
N ALA A 300 2.70 -1.44 24.86
CA ALA A 300 2.14 -0.86 23.65
C ALA A 300 1.29 0.40 23.96
N GLU A 301 0.45 0.34 24.99
CA GLU A 301 -0.34 1.47 25.45
C GLU A 301 0.52 2.59 26.07
N THR A 302 1.62 2.24 26.72
CA THR A 302 2.59 3.22 27.24
C THR A 302 3.24 3.99 26.10
N VAL A 303 3.68 3.31 25.04
CA VAL A 303 4.26 3.94 23.85
C VAL A 303 3.23 4.79 23.14
N THR A 304 2.01 4.28 22.95
CA THR A 304 0.91 5.00 22.27
C THR A 304 0.55 6.29 23.00
N SER A 305 0.38 6.22 24.32
CA SER A 305 0.10 7.38 25.18
C SER A 305 1.25 8.38 25.24
N TRP A 306 2.46 7.94 24.98
CA TRP A 306 3.62 8.83 24.87
C TRP A 306 3.66 9.58 23.56
N VAL A 307 3.34 8.94 22.45
CA VAL A 307 3.31 9.55 21.11
C VAL A 307 2.13 10.50 21.02
N TYR A 308 0.97 10.08 21.52
CA TYR A 308 -0.28 10.85 21.48
C TYR A 308 -0.76 11.15 22.91
N SER A 309 -0.33 12.29 23.46
CA SER A 309 -0.66 12.69 24.83
C SER A 309 -2.14 12.92 25.08
N ASP A 310 -2.92 13.12 24.02
CA ASP A 310 -4.37 13.31 24.05
C ASP A 310 -5.14 12.00 23.96
N TYR A 311 -4.42 10.88 23.79
CA TYR A 311 -4.96 9.53 23.65
C TYR A 311 -4.17 8.56 24.53
N PRO A 312 -4.85 7.87 25.36
CA PRO A 312 -6.17 8.05 25.98
C PRO A 312 -6.15 9.14 27.04
N GLU A 313 -7.25 9.45 27.72
CA GLU A 313 -7.39 10.51 28.73
C GLU A 313 -6.49 10.37 29.98
N PHE A 314 -5.38 9.63 29.90
CA PHE A 314 -4.47 9.38 31.01
C PHE A 314 -3.08 9.92 30.76
N GLU A 315 -2.62 10.69 31.73
CA GLU A 315 -1.26 11.17 31.75
C GLU A 315 -0.28 10.07 32.20
N LEU A 316 0.77 9.84 31.40
CA LEU A 316 1.83 8.90 31.77
C LEU A 316 2.54 9.34 33.05
N SER A 317 2.73 8.41 33.99
CA SER A 317 3.48 8.66 35.19
C SER A 317 4.95 9.02 34.87
N LEU A 318 5.63 9.67 35.82
CA LEU A 318 7.04 9.99 35.67
C LEU A 318 7.88 8.72 35.41
N ARG A 319 7.53 7.59 36.05
CA ARG A 319 8.23 6.30 35.87
C ARG A 319 8.11 5.76 34.46
N HIS A 320 6.90 5.82 33.86
CA HIS A 320 6.72 5.44 32.45
C HIS A 320 7.59 6.30 31.52
N ARG A 321 7.62 7.62 31.72
CA ARG A 321 8.45 8.53 30.92
C ARG A 321 9.95 8.26 31.07
N GLN A 322 10.40 7.93 32.30
CA GLN A 322 11.79 7.55 32.56
C GLN A 322 12.13 6.22 31.87
N TYR A 323 11.24 5.24 31.93
CA TYR A 323 11.44 3.97 31.25
C TYR A 323 11.53 4.11 29.73
N LEU A 324 10.62 4.89 29.13
CA LEU A 324 10.68 5.21 27.71
C LEU A 324 12.00 5.87 27.31
N ALA A 325 12.53 6.76 28.13
CA ALA A 325 13.84 7.37 27.88
C ALA A 325 14.98 6.33 27.91
N LEU A 326 14.93 5.33 28.78
CA LEU A 326 15.87 4.21 28.77
C LEU A 326 15.69 3.34 27.52
N ALA A 327 14.44 3.07 27.13
CA ALA A 327 14.12 2.27 25.95
C ALA A 327 14.67 2.90 24.68
N VAL A 328 14.41 4.18 24.48
CA VAL A 328 14.90 4.95 23.31
C VAL A 328 16.42 4.95 23.21
N ASN A 329 17.11 4.97 24.35
CA ASN A 329 18.59 4.92 24.41
C ASN A 329 19.16 3.50 24.36
N GLY A 330 18.33 2.48 24.21
CA GLY A 330 18.78 1.07 24.24
C GLY A 330 19.36 0.62 25.59
N GLN A 331 18.88 1.23 26.68
CA GLN A 331 19.36 1.01 28.03
C GLN A 331 18.39 0.20 28.89
N ILE A 332 17.44 -0.50 28.29
CA ILE A 332 16.52 -1.38 29.01
C ILE A 332 17.32 -2.55 29.60
N PRO A 333 17.16 -2.88 30.88
CA PRO A 333 17.75 -4.05 31.45
C PRO A 333 17.20 -5.32 30.77
N ILE A 334 18.05 -6.09 30.11
CA ILE A 334 17.65 -7.40 29.58
C ILE A 334 17.42 -8.32 30.77
N PRO A 335 16.24 -8.92 30.93
CA PRO A 335 16.01 -9.88 32.00
C PRO A 335 17.04 -11.03 31.95
N TRP A 336 17.57 -11.45 33.07
CA TRP A 336 18.65 -12.45 33.16
C TRP A 336 18.28 -13.84 32.62
N TRP A 337 17.00 -14.11 32.43
CA TRP A 337 16.48 -15.36 31.80
C TRP A 337 16.31 -15.29 30.29
N VAL A 338 16.47 -14.10 29.69
CA VAL A 338 16.42 -13.91 28.25
C VAL A 338 17.81 -14.19 27.70
N GLU A 339 17.96 -15.30 26.99
CA GLU A 339 19.17 -15.49 26.19
C GLU A 339 19.27 -14.39 25.14
N PRO A 340 20.38 -13.67 25.03
CA PRO A 340 20.53 -12.64 24.01
C PRO A 340 20.30 -13.30 22.64
N PRO A 341 19.52 -12.66 21.72
CA PRO A 341 19.23 -13.22 20.41
C PRO A 341 20.54 -13.60 19.74
N ASN A 342 20.65 -14.86 19.37
CA ASN A 342 21.85 -15.44 18.75
C ASN A 342 22.15 -14.63 17.48
N GLN A 343 23.22 -13.82 17.48
CA GLN A 343 23.58 -12.91 16.38
C GLN A 343 23.98 -13.64 15.08
N GLY A 344 23.72 -14.94 14.98
CA GLY A 344 24.21 -15.82 13.95
C GLY A 344 23.19 -16.47 13.02
N LEU A 345 21.89 -16.25 13.17
CA LEU A 345 20.90 -16.80 12.25
C LEU A 345 20.54 -15.76 11.18
N ALA A 346 21.32 -15.77 10.08
CA ALA A 346 20.86 -15.25 8.81
C ALA A 346 19.68 -16.12 8.34
N TRP A 347 18.50 -15.55 8.28
CA TRP A 347 17.31 -16.20 7.69
C TRP A 347 17.37 -16.06 6.18
N PRO A 348 16.88 -17.08 5.42
CA PRO A 348 16.91 -17.11 3.97
C PRO A 348 16.07 -15.99 3.32
#